data_c4a6468f165a5871024b1cb896c4ad65
#
_entry.id   c4a6468f165a5871024b1cb896c4ad65
#
_cell.length_a   1.000
_cell.length_b   1.000
_cell.length_c   1.000
_cell.angle_alpha   90.00
_cell.angle_beta   90.00
_cell.angle_gamma   90.00
#
_symmetry.space_group_name_H-M   'P 1'
#
loop_
_entity.id
_entity.type
_entity.pdbx_description
1 polymer ?
#
loop_
_entity_poly.entity_id
_entity_poly.type
_entity_poly.pdbx_seq_one_letter_code
_entity_poly.pdbx_strand_id
1 'polypeptide(L)'
;MRSVVAHIVSCILLVGISLMTSCREDEVIILAEYERLPLGDNSRSDYAGLYLLNEGNMGSNKCSLDFVDFENGYYVRNLYAEKNPNVVKELGDVGNDVQIYGSKMYAVINCSHKVEVLDARSCQRLGQVDIPNCRYIAFDKGFAYVSAYVGPVGIDPNAQLGAVFQVDTATLEITAEVTVGYQPDELVIQDGLIYVANSCL
;
A
#
# COMPACT_ATOMS: atom_id res chain seq x y z
N MET A 1 22.07 56.56 9.26
CA MET A 1 21.64 55.36 9.97
C MET A 1 20.33 54.76 9.48
N ARG A 2 19.23 55.51 9.32
CA ARG A 2 17.94 54.93 8.83
C ARG A 2 18.00 54.26 7.45
N SER A 3 18.78 54.81 6.50
CA SER A 3 18.93 54.24 5.17
C SER A 3 19.65 52.90 5.15
N VAL A 4 20.72 52.74 5.92
CA VAL A 4 21.54 51.49 5.99
C VAL A 4 20.69 50.37 6.61
N VAL A 5 19.92 50.65 7.65
CA VAL A 5 19.03 49.65 8.28
C VAL A 5 17.94 49.19 7.31
N ALA A 6 17.36 50.10 6.51
CA ALA A 6 16.36 49.74 5.49
C ALA A 6 16.94 48.83 4.40
N HIS A 7 18.17 49.05 3.95
CA HIS A 7 18.83 48.14 2.99
C HIS A 7 19.16 46.77 3.56
N ILE A 8 19.60 46.71 4.82
CA ILE A 8 19.88 45.42 5.51
C ILE A 8 18.58 44.62 5.68
N VAL A 9 17.49 45.24 6.08
CA VAL A 9 16.17 44.59 6.22
C VAL A 9 15.66 44.10 4.86
N SER A 10 15.82 44.88 3.80
CA SER A 10 15.43 44.52 2.44
C SER A 10 16.25 43.34 1.90
N CYS A 11 17.57 43.29 2.17
CA CYS A 11 18.43 42.14 1.79
C CYS A 11 18.05 40.87 2.57
N ILE A 12 17.76 40.96 3.86
CA ILE A 12 17.33 39.81 4.67
C ILE A 12 15.97 39.27 4.18
N LEU A 13 15.06 40.15 3.80
CA LEU A 13 13.75 39.75 3.23
C LEU A 13 13.92 39.04 1.88
N LEU A 14 14.79 39.55 1.00
CA LEU A 14 15.09 38.93 -0.29
C LEU A 14 15.77 37.56 -0.16
N VAL A 15 16.69 37.40 0.78
CA VAL A 15 17.33 36.11 1.07
C VAL A 15 16.33 35.12 1.70
N GLY A 16 15.42 35.60 2.56
CA GLY A 16 14.35 34.79 3.15
C GLY A 16 13.36 34.25 2.12
N ILE A 17 13.05 35.01 1.08
CA ILE A 17 12.14 34.59 0.00
C ILE A 17 12.81 33.57 -0.92
N SER A 18 14.11 33.66 -1.18
CA SER A 18 14.83 32.70 -2.00
C SER A 18 15.06 31.32 -1.34
N LEU A 19 14.90 31.23 -0.01
CA LEU A 19 14.99 29.95 0.71
C LEU A 19 13.66 29.18 0.72
N MET A 20 12.56 29.77 0.23
CA MET A 20 11.25 29.15 0.14
C MET A 20 10.98 28.44 -1.19
N THR A 21 11.92 28.48 -2.16
CA THR A 21 11.86 27.60 -3.31
C THR A 21 12.36 26.21 -2.90
N SER A 22 11.53 25.51 -2.11
CA SER A 22 11.64 24.07 -2.01
C SER A 22 11.38 23.53 -3.40
N CYS A 23 12.42 23.08 -4.08
CA CYS A 23 12.26 22.19 -5.23
C CYS A 23 11.56 20.94 -4.72
N ARG A 24 10.25 20.90 -4.87
CA ARG A 24 9.54 19.65 -4.91
C ARG A 24 10.04 18.99 -6.19
N GLU A 25 10.90 17.99 -6.07
CA GLU A 25 11.18 17.11 -7.20
C GLU A 25 9.83 16.54 -7.58
N ASP A 26 9.36 16.84 -8.78
CA ASP A 26 8.14 16.24 -9.31
C ASP A 26 8.35 14.72 -9.26
N GLU A 27 7.50 14.01 -8.52
CA GLU A 27 7.58 12.56 -8.44
C GLU A 27 7.54 12.00 -9.86
N VAL A 28 8.53 11.20 -10.21
CA VAL A 28 8.58 10.54 -11.52
C VAL A 28 7.40 9.60 -11.60
N ILE A 29 6.43 9.95 -12.46
CA ILE A 29 5.26 9.12 -12.72
C ILE A 29 5.72 7.95 -13.56
N ILE A 30 5.64 6.76 -13.00
CA ILE A 30 5.84 5.52 -13.74
C ILE A 30 4.49 5.15 -14.36
N LEU A 31 4.38 5.25 -15.67
CA LEU A 31 3.19 4.83 -16.42
C LEU A 31 3.15 3.30 -16.52
N ALA A 32 1.97 2.73 -16.76
CA ALA A 32 1.86 1.32 -17.05
C ALA A 32 2.58 0.97 -18.35
N GLU A 33 3.29 -0.16 -18.35
CA GLU A 33 3.98 -0.72 -19.48
C GLU A 33 3.31 -2.03 -19.91
N TYR A 34 3.10 -2.21 -21.21
CA TYR A 34 2.44 -3.38 -21.78
C TYR A 34 3.47 -4.25 -22.52
N GLU A 35 3.65 -5.47 -22.06
CA GLU A 35 4.48 -6.47 -22.72
C GLU A 35 3.62 -7.61 -23.23
N ARG A 36 3.76 -7.97 -24.52
CA ARG A 36 3.01 -9.07 -25.12
C ARG A 36 3.55 -10.41 -24.66
N LEU A 37 2.69 -11.25 -24.10
CA LEU A 37 3.03 -12.61 -23.71
C LEU A 37 2.87 -13.57 -24.89
N PRO A 38 3.80 -14.53 -25.09
CA PRO A 38 3.68 -15.59 -26.08
C PRO A 38 2.72 -16.68 -25.56
N LEU A 39 1.43 -16.34 -25.42
CA LEU A 39 0.42 -17.32 -25.03
C LEU A 39 0.21 -18.28 -26.22
N GLY A 40 0.41 -19.58 -26.01
CA GLY A 40 0.14 -20.60 -27.02
C GLY A 40 -1.37 -20.80 -27.25
N ASP A 41 -1.76 -21.46 -28.35
CA ASP A 41 -3.17 -21.69 -28.72
C ASP A 41 -4.00 -22.45 -27.68
N ASN A 42 -3.36 -23.08 -26.69
CA ASN A 42 -4.01 -23.83 -25.61
C ASN A 42 -4.13 -23.05 -24.28
N SER A 43 -3.85 -21.78 -24.26
CA SER A 43 -3.83 -20.94 -23.04
C SER A 43 -5.23 -20.43 -22.62
N ARG A 44 -6.29 -21.24 -22.80
CA ARG A 44 -7.59 -20.93 -22.20
C ARG A 44 -7.49 -21.16 -20.71
N SER A 45 -7.35 -20.08 -19.97
CA SER A 45 -7.50 -20.04 -18.50
C SER A 45 -8.97 -19.83 -18.14
N ASP A 46 -9.42 -20.49 -17.08
CA ASP A 46 -10.73 -20.19 -16.48
C ASP A 46 -10.72 -18.82 -15.75
N TYR A 47 -9.54 -18.21 -15.63
CA TYR A 47 -9.31 -16.91 -15.03
C TYR A 47 -9.02 -15.86 -16.07
N ALA A 48 -9.56 -14.65 -15.89
CA ALA A 48 -9.29 -13.50 -16.75
C ALA A 48 -7.83 -13.03 -16.64
N GLY A 49 -7.22 -13.19 -15.48
CA GLY A 49 -5.83 -12.80 -15.25
C GLY A 49 -5.36 -13.04 -13.82
N LEU A 50 -4.16 -12.52 -13.53
CA LEU A 50 -3.49 -12.62 -12.24
C LEU A 50 -2.92 -11.26 -11.86
N TYR A 51 -3.24 -10.77 -10.65
CA TYR A 51 -2.58 -9.62 -10.05
C TYR A 51 -1.30 -10.03 -9.32
N LEU A 52 -0.28 -9.20 -9.45
CA LEU A 52 1.01 -9.36 -8.77
C LEU A 52 1.32 -8.06 -8.01
N LEU A 53 1.46 -8.17 -6.71
CA LEU A 53 1.92 -7.07 -5.87
C LEU A 53 3.44 -7.15 -5.76
N ASN A 54 4.14 -6.14 -6.27
CA ASN A 54 5.58 -6.01 -6.15
C ASN A 54 5.91 -5.22 -4.88
N GLU A 55 6.71 -5.81 -4.02
CA GLU A 55 7.04 -5.26 -2.71
C GLU A 55 7.68 -3.86 -2.82
N GLY A 56 8.62 -3.67 -3.74
CA GLY A 56 9.48 -2.50 -3.78
C GLY A 56 10.59 -2.56 -2.72
N ASN A 57 11.42 -1.52 -2.67
CA ASN A 57 12.44 -1.37 -1.64
C ASN A 57 11.95 -0.43 -0.54
N MET A 58 12.16 -0.80 0.72
CA MET A 58 11.80 0.04 1.87
C MET A 58 12.39 1.45 1.73
N GLY A 59 11.58 2.46 1.91
CA GLY A 59 11.94 3.88 1.79
C GLY A 59 11.96 4.40 0.35
N SER A 60 11.66 3.56 -0.67
CA SER A 60 11.66 3.97 -2.07
C SER A 60 10.30 4.46 -2.57
N ASN A 61 9.22 4.14 -1.87
CA ASN A 61 7.85 4.37 -2.32
C ASN A 61 7.57 3.79 -3.73
N LYS A 62 8.04 2.57 -3.99
CA LYS A 62 8.00 1.91 -5.31
C LYS A 62 7.26 0.57 -5.32
N CYS A 63 6.39 0.33 -4.34
CA CYS A 63 5.45 -0.76 -4.42
C CYS A 63 4.54 -0.57 -5.64
N SER A 64 4.36 -1.60 -6.44
CA SER A 64 3.53 -1.55 -7.64
C SER A 64 2.60 -2.74 -7.76
N LEU A 65 1.52 -2.55 -8.49
CA LEU A 65 0.57 -3.60 -8.82
C LEU A 65 0.63 -3.87 -10.32
N ASP A 66 0.95 -5.10 -10.67
CA ASP A 66 1.02 -5.58 -12.03
C ASP A 66 -0.16 -6.52 -12.33
N PHE A 67 -0.44 -6.75 -13.60
CA PHE A 67 -1.50 -7.64 -14.05
C PHE A 67 -1.07 -8.49 -15.25
N VAL A 68 -1.26 -9.79 -15.14
CA VAL A 68 -1.15 -10.72 -16.26
C VAL A 68 -2.53 -10.93 -16.84
N ASP A 69 -2.77 -10.40 -18.05
CA ASP A 69 -4.03 -10.54 -18.77
C ASP A 69 -3.98 -11.81 -19.63
N PHE A 70 -4.70 -12.84 -19.20
CA PHE A 70 -4.75 -14.11 -19.91
C PHE A 70 -5.70 -14.08 -21.13
N GLU A 71 -6.65 -13.15 -21.15
CA GLU A 71 -7.60 -13.03 -22.25
C GLU A 71 -6.96 -12.36 -23.48
N ASN A 72 -6.18 -11.30 -23.26
CA ASN A 72 -5.58 -10.50 -24.33
C ASN A 72 -4.09 -10.78 -24.53
N GLY A 73 -3.46 -11.55 -23.64
CA GLY A 73 -2.05 -11.95 -23.74
C GLY A 73 -1.07 -10.81 -23.46
N TYR A 74 -1.31 -10.04 -22.42
CA TYR A 74 -0.41 -8.97 -21.99
C TYR A 74 0.02 -9.12 -20.55
N TYR A 75 1.27 -8.75 -20.28
CA TYR A 75 1.73 -8.39 -18.95
C TYR A 75 1.75 -6.88 -18.83
N VAL A 76 1.01 -6.36 -17.87
CA VAL A 76 0.83 -4.93 -17.62
C VAL A 76 1.53 -4.56 -16.33
N ARG A 77 2.61 -3.80 -16.40
CA ARG A 77 3.35 -3.32 -15.23
C ARG A 77 2.74 -2.02 -14.71
N ASN A 78 2.75 -1.86 -13.40
CA ASN A 78 2.31 -0.64 -12.71
C ASN A 78 0.89 -0.19 -13.09
N LEU A 79 -0.04 -1.14 -13.08
CA LEU A 79 -1.44 -0.91 -13.46
C LEU A 79 -2.14 0.12 -12.56
N TYR A 80 -1.78 0.19 -11.26
CA TYR A 80 -2.46 1.07 -10.30
C TYR A 80 -2.43 2.53 -10.72
N ALA A 81 -1.28 3.05 -11.10
CA ALA A 81 -1.11 4.45 -11.49
C ALA A 81 -1.94 4.81 -12.74
N GLU A 82 -2.01 3.91 -13.72
CA GLU A 82 -2.82 4.10 -14.93
C GLU A 82 -4.32 4.19 -14.62
N LYS A 83 -4.81 3.29 -13.77
CA LYS A 83 -6.24 3.21 -13.43
C LYS A 83 -6.70 4.29 -12.46
N ASN A 84 -5.76 4.96 -11.78
CA ASN A 84 -6.04 5.94 -10.73
C ASN A 84 -5.33 7.29 -10.96
N PRO A 85 -5.54 7.97 -12.12
CA PRO A 85 -4.77 9.17 -12.49
C PRO A 85 -5.04 10.39 -11.59
N ASN A 86 -6.11 10.37 -10.81
CA ASN A 86 -6.53 11.47 -9.94
C ASN A 86 -6.15 11.28 -8.46
N VAL A 87 -5.45 10.21 -8.12
CA VAL A 87 -4.95 9.93 -6.77
C VAL A 87 -3.43 9.98 -6.75
N VAL A 88 -2.82 9.85 -5.57
CA VAL A 88 -1.37 9.70 -5.45
C VAL A 88 -0.93 8.51 -6.32
N LYS A 89 -0.01 8.75 -7.23
CA LYS A 89 0.29 7.86 -8.36
C LYS A 89 1.01 6.58 -7.98
N GLU A 90 1.70 6.58 -6.85
CA GLU A 90 2.36 5.39 -6.33
C GLU A 90 1.42 4.64 -5.38
N LEU A 91 1.42 3.32 -5.47
CA LEU A 91 0.62 2.48 -4.57
C LEU A 91 1.09 2.62 -3.12
N GLY A 92 2.40 2.83 -2.92
CA GLY A 92 3.01 3.10 -1.62
C GLY A 92 4.38 2.46 -1.44
N ASP A 93 4.79 2.28 -0.19
CA ASP A 93 6.07 1.73 0.19
C ASP A 93 5.90 0.37 0.89
N VAL A 94 6.56 -0.65 0.36
CA VAL A 94 6.54 -2.06 0.81
C VAL A 94 5.15 -2.71 0.77
N GLY A 95 4.82 -3.31 -0.38
CA GLY A 95 3.65 -4.15 -0.56
C GLY A 95 3.86 -5.54 0.06
N ASN A 96 3.00 -5.94 0.98
CA ASN A 96 3.14 -7.19 1.72
C ASN A 96 2.20 -8.30 1.26
N ASP A 97 0.94 -7.95 1.03
CA ASP A 97 -0.07 -8.94 0.69
C ASP A 97 -1.12 -8.33 -0.26
N VAL A 98 -1.71 -9.15 -1.11
CA VAL A 98 -2.84 -8.79 -1.97
C VAL A 98 -3.86 -9.91 -2.01
N GLN A 99 -5.09 -9.59 -1.64
CA GLN A 99 -6.18 -10.56 -1.56
C GLN A 99 -7.44 -10.00 -2.24
N ILE A 100 -8.23 -10.88 -2.83
CA ILE A 100 -9.55 -10.54 -3.38
C ILE A 100 -10.63 -11.13 -2.49
N TYR A 101 -11.56 -10.29 -2.05
CA TYR A 101 -12.75 -10.70 -1.32
C TYR A 101 -14.00 -10.05 -1.90
N GLY A 102 -14.90 -10.88 -2.42
CA GLY A 102 -16.07 -10.41 -3.19
C GLY A 102 -15.65 -9.68 -4.47
N SER A 103 -16.08 -8.46 -4.63
CA SER A 103 -15.73 -7.58 -5.77
C SER A 103 -14.55 -6.65 -5.49
N LYS A 104 -13.95 -6.74 -4.31
CA LYS A 104 -12.87 -5.84 -3.89
C LYS A 104 -11.53 -6.57 -3.81
N MET A 105 -10.48 -5.86 -4.17
CA MET A 105 -9.09 -6.26 -3.98
C MET A 105 -8.48 -5.37 -2.88
N TYR A 106 -7.74 -5.99 -1.99
CA TYR A 106 -7.12 -5.35 -0.83
C TYR A 106 -5.62 -5.55 -0.95
N ALA A 107 -4.87 -4.45 -1.07
CA ALA A 107 -3.42 -4.44 -1.09
C ALA A 107 -2.89 -3.88 0.23
N VAL A 108 -2.14 -4.71 0.95
CA VAL A 108 -1.56 -4.36 2.25
C VAL A 108 -0.19 -3.71 2.02
N ILE A 109 -0.08 -2.42 2.37
CA ILE A 109 1.12 -1.61 2.12
C ILE A 109 1.75 -1.22 3.46
N ASN A 110 2.76 -1.98 3.86
CA ASN A 110 3.35 -1.96 5.20
C ASN A 110 3.89 -0.57 5.61
N CYS A 111 4.91 -0.08 4.92
CA CYS A 111 5.57 1.18 5.30
C CYS A 111 4.77 2.43 4.94
N SER A 112 3.69 2.29 4.18
CA SER A 112 2.68 3.35 3.99
C SER A 112 1.53 3.27 4.99
N HIS A 113 1.56 2.31 5.92
CA HIS A 113 0.60 2.18 7.02
C HIS A 113 -0.86 2.09 6.57
N LYS A 114 -1.13 1.40 5.46
CA LYS A 114 -2.49 1.33 4.90
C LYS A 114 -2.79 0.00 4.22
N VAL A 115 -4.07 -0.31 4.18
CA VAL A 115 -4.64 -1.28 3.25
C VAL A 115 -5.36 -0.49 2.16
N GLU A 116 -4.86 -0.52 0.94
CA GLU A 116 -5.49 0.10 -0.21
C GLU A 116 -6.60 -0.80 -0.75
N VAL A 117 -7.79 -0.26 -1.00
CA VAL A 117 -8.96 -1.03 -1.45
C VAL A 117 -9.36 -0.61 -2.84
N LEU A 118 -9.39 -1.58 -3.75
CA LEU A 118 -9.63 -1.38 -5.18
C LEU A 118 -10.84 -2.23 -5.63
N ASP A 119 -11.50 -1.83 -6.69
CA ASP A 119 -12.39 -2.72 -7.43
C ASP A 119 -11.57 -3.81 -8.13
N ALA A 120 -11.91 -5.07 -7.89
CA ALA A 120 -11.10 -6.20 -8.35
C ALA A 120 -11.09 -6.38 -9.89
N ARG A 121 -12.00 -5.75 -10.63
CA ARG A 121 -12.05 -5.85 -12.10
C ARG A 121 -11.40 -4.67 -12.78
N SER A 122 -11.68 -3.46 -12.30
CA SER A 122 -11.21 -2.23 -12.94
C SER A 122 -9.89 -1.71 -12.36
N CYS A 123 -9.47 -2.22 -11.21
CA CYS A 123 -8.34 -1.70 -10.43
C CYS A 123 -8.52 -0.24 -9.99
N GLN A 124 -9.75 0.28 -10.04
CA GLN A 124 -10.06 1.62 -9.55
C GLN A 124 -10.11 1.66 -8.04
N ARG A 125 -9.53 2.70 -7.47
CA ARG A 125 -9.51 2.92 -6.02
C ARG A 125 -10.92 3.16 -5.47
N LEU A 126 -11.28 2.42 -4.45
CA LEU A 126 -12.53 2.57 -3.70
C LEU A 126 -12.30 3.30 -2.37
N GLY A 127 -11.13 3.11 -1.73
CA GLY A 127 -10.79 3.71 -0.46
C GLY A 127 -9.52 3.13 0.12
N GLN A 128 -9.26 3.42 1.38
CA GLN A 128 -8.16 2.83 2.16
C GLN A 128 -8.56 2.70 3.62
N VAL A 129 -7.85 1.85 4.34
CA VAL A 129 -7.91 1.73 5.80
C VAL A 129 -6.51 1.97 6.35
N ASP A 130 -6.36 2.94 7.24
CA ASP A 130 -5.07 3.27 7.84
C ASP A 130 -4.80 2.33 9.03
N ILE A 131 -3.76 1.51 8.91
CA ILE A 131 -3.34 0.54 9.93
C ILE A 131 -1.81 0.59 10.04
N PRO A 132 -1.27 0.95 11.22
CA PRO A 132 0.16 1.14 11.41
C PRO A 132 0.95 -0.15 11.16
N ASN A 133 1.90 -0.13 10.20
CA ASN A 133 2.75 -1.26 9.85
C ASN A 133 1.98 -2.57 9.64
N CYS A 134 0.88 -2.50 8.86
CA CYS A 134 0.06 -3.65 8.48
C CYS A 134 0.88 -4.68 7.68
N ARG A 135 0.57 -5.98 7.86
CA ARG A 135 1.38 -7.07 7.30
C ARG A 135 0.59 -7.97 6.35
N TYR A 136 -0.40 -8.68 6.83
CA TYR A 136 -1.19 -9.65 6.08
C TYR A 136 -2.66 -9.48 6.35
N ILE A 137 -3.50 -10.01 5.46
CA ILE A 137 -4.94 -9.88 5.53
C ILE A 137 -5.65 -11.22 5.27
N ALA A 138 -6.69 -11.52 6.03
CA ALA A 138 -7.59 -12.64 5.79
C ALA A 138 -9.04 -12.21 5.97
N PHE A 139 -9.99 -12.99 5.46
CA PHE A 139 -11.41 -12.61 5.44
C PHE A 139 -12.30 -13.70 5.99
N ASP A 140 -13.34 -13.29 6.77
CA ASP A 140 -14.44 -14.14 7.17
C ASP A 140 -15.72 -13.31 7.36
N LYS A 141 -16.85 -13.80 6.85
CA LYS A 141 -18.21 -13.27 7.10
C LYS A 141 -18.36 -11.75 6.95
N GLY A 142 -17.75 -11.15 5.93
CA GLY A 142 -17.86 -9.72 5.65
C GLY A 142 -16.86 -8.85 6.40
N PHE A 143 -15.94 -9.45 7.15
CA PHE A 143 -14.85 -8.75 7.81
C PHE A 143 -13.51 -9.13 7.22
N ALA A 144 -12.60 -8.14 7.18
CA ALA A 144 -11.19 -8.35 6.98
C ALA A 144 -10.48 -8.32 8.34
N TYR A 145 -9.48 -9.17 8.49
CA TYR A 145 -8.61 -9.23 9.65
C TYR A 145 -7.19 -8.96 9.20
N VAL A 146 -6.58 -7.91 9.75
CA VAL A 146 -5.27 -7.42 9.31
C VAL A 146 -4.28 -7.50 10.45
N SER A 147 -3.20 -8.27 10.28
CA SER A 147 -2.09 -8.27 11.23
C SER A 147 -1.24 -7.01 11.06
N ALA A 148 -0.70 -6.50 12.15
CA ALA A 148 0.10 -5.29 12.16
C ALA A 148 1.13 -5.28 13.28
N TYR A 149 2.34 -4.80 12.97
CA TYR A 149 3.37 -4.62 14.00
C TYR A 149 3.01 -3.52 15.00
N VAL A 150 2.19 -2.56 14.59
CA VAL A 150 1.79 -1.34 15.33
C VAL A 150 2.98 -0.41 15.62
N GLY A 151 4.12 -0.96 16.05
CA GLY A 151 5.39 -0.26 16.28
C GLY A 151 6.33 -0.27 15.05
N PRO A 152 7.52 0.33 15.17
CA PRO A 152 8.52 0.37 14.10
C PRO A 152 8.94 -1.03 13.62
N VAL A 153 9.27 -1.14 12.33
CA VAL A 153 9.88 -2.35 11.77
C VAL A 153 11.33 -2.44 12.24
N GLY A 154 11.64 -3.40 13.08
CA GLY A 154 12.99 -3.60 13.62
C GLY A 154 13.00 -4.54 14.80
N ILE A 155 14.16 -5.08 15.15
CA ILE A 155 14.32 -5.93 16.33
C ILE A 155 14.54 -5.02 17.55
N ASP A 156 13.52 -4.89 18.36
CA ASP A 156 13.59 -4.18 19.65
C ASP A 156 12.86 -5.01 20.71
N PRO A 157 13.59 -5.58 21.68
CA PRO A 157 12.99 -6.41 22.74
C PRO A 157 12.05 -5.63 23.68
N ASN A 158 12.08 -4.30 23.63
CA ASN A 158 11.16 -3.44 24.35
C ASN A 158 10.04 -2.89 23.47
N ALA A 159 9.95 -3.35 22.22
CA ALA A 159 8.94 -2.87 21.30
C ALA A 159 7.53 -3.26 21.75
N GLN A 160 6.59 -2.47 21.34
CA GLN A 160 5.18 -2.71 21.52
C GLN A 160 4.77 -4.04 20.86
N LEU A 161 3.87 -4.76 21.52
CA LEU A 161 3.22 -5.93 20.91
C LEU A 161 2.38 -5.51 19.72
N GLY A 162 2.28 -6.39 18.72
CA GLY A 162 1.45 -6.18 17.55
C GLY A 162 -0.03 -6.43 17.82
N ALA A 163 -0.85 -6.21 16.81
CA ALA A 163 -2.28 -6.37 16.90
C ALA A 163 -2.87 -7.02 15.64
N VAL A 164 -4.09 -7.51 15.76
CA VAL A 164 -4.98 -7.84 14.65
C VAL A 164 -6.13 -6.86 14.66
N PHE A 165 -6.35 -6.17 13.55
CA PHE A 165 -7.44 -5.24 13.34
C PHE A 165 -8.57 -5.92 12.60
N GLN A 166 -9.82 -5.77 13.07
CA GLN A 166 -11.02 -6.17 12.35
C GLN A 166 -11.58 -4.97 11.59
N VAL A 167 -11.81 -5.14 10.31
CA VAL A 167 -12.32 -4.10 9.41
C VAL A 167 -13.61 -4.59 8.76
N ASP A 168 -14.67 -3.81 8.81
CA ASP A 168 -15.90 -4.08 8.06
C ASP A 168 -15.63 -3.84 6.56
N THR A 169 -15.85 -4.87 5.72
CA THR A 169 -15.54 -4.78 4.28
C THR A 169 -16.51 -3.91 3.50
N ALA A 170 -17.68 -3.58 4.06
CA ALA A 170 -18.67 -2.70 3.41
C ALA A 170 -18.36 -1.22 3.66
N THR A 171 -18.04 -0.87 4.91
CA THR A 171 -17.80 0.52 5.33
C THR A 171 -16.34 0.92 5.30
N LEU A 172 -15.41 -0.03 5.34
CA LEU A 172 -13.96 0.13 5.49
C LEU A 172 -13.57 0.75 6.85
N GLU A 173 -14.42 0.62 7.87
CA GLU A 173 -14.15 1.08 9.22
C GLU A 173 -13.53 -0.03 10.07
N ILE A 174 -12.56 0.34 10.91
CA ILE A 174 -12.01 -0.55 11.94
C ILE A 174 -13.06 -0.71 13.03
N THR A 175 -13.50 -1.96 13.26
CA THR A 175 -14.54 -2.28 14.23
C THR A 175 -14.00 -2.89 15.52
N ALA A 176 -12.81 -3.47 15.49
CA ALA A 176 -12.14 -4.03 16.66
C ALA A 176 -10.62 -4.10 16.46
N GLU A 177 -9.91 -4.17 17.57
CA GLU A 177 -8.46 -4.40 17.65
C GLU A 177 -8.17 -5.37 18.78
N VAL A 178 -7.29 -6.34 18.52
CA VAL A 178 -6.85 -7.32 19.52
C VAL A 178 -5.34 -7.37 19.53
N THR A 179 -4.73 -7.04 20.68
CA THR A 179 -3.28 -7.20 20.88
C THR A 179 -2.91 -8.68 20.81
N VAL A 180 -1.86 -9.00 20.07
CA VAL A 180 -1.30 -10.35 19.91
C VAL A 180 0.18 -10.38 20.30
N GLY A 181 0.96 -11.32 19.77
CA GLY A 181 2.40 -11.39 20.05
C GLY A 181 3.22 -10.30 19.37
N TYR A 182 4.53 -10.43 19.51
CA TYR A 182 5.50 -9.53 18.90
C TYR A 182 5.57 -9.76 17.39
N GLN A 183 5.53 -8.68 16.61
CA GLN A 183 5.61 -8.67 15.15
C GLN A 183 4.77 -9.78 14.47
N PRO A 184 3.44 -9.70 14.56
CA PRO A 184 2.56 -10.66 13.90
C PRO A 184 2.67 -10.54 12.38
N ASP A 185 2.85 -11.66 11.73
CA ASP A 185 2.94 -11.80 10.29
C ASP A 185 1.67 -12.44 9.71
N GLU A 186 1.79 -13.56 9.02
CA GLU A 186 0.68 -14.24 8.38
C GLU A 186 -0.41 -14.65 9.37
N LEU A 187 -1.65 -14.64 8.88
CA LEU A 187 -2.79 -15.12 9.62
C LEU A 187 -3.70 -15.96 8.74
N VAL A 188 -4.37 -16.92 9.36
CA VAL A 188 -5.36 -17.78 8.71
C VAL A 188 -6.59 -17.92 9.59
N ILE A 189 -7.75 -18.05 8.95
CA ILE A 189 -9.04 -18.23 9.64
C ILE A 189 -9.53 -19.63 9.34
N GLN A 190 -9.76 -20.42 10.40
CA GLN A 190 -10.29 -21.76 10.33
C GLN A 190 -11.32 -21.98 11.43
N ASP A 191 -12.52 -22.45 11.08
CA ASP A 191 -13.61 -22.80 12.01
C ASP A 191 -14.00 -21.64 12.97
N GLY A 192 -13.93 -20.38 12.47
CA GLY A 192 -14.22 -19.17 13.24
C GLY A 192 -13.14 -18.75 14.22
N LEU A 193 -11.97 -19.37 14.16
CA LEU A 193 -10.77 -18.97 14.92
C LEU A 193 -9.75 -18.34 14.01
N ILE A 194 -9.06 -17.33 14.51
CA ILE A 194 -7.95 -16.66 13.83
C ILE A 194 -6.64 -17.17 14.43
N TYR A 195 -5.80 -17.72 13.59
CA TYR A 195 -4.45 -18.14 13.92
C TYR A 195 -3.47 -17.14 13.38
N VAL A 196 -2.58 -16.63 14.21
CA VAL A 196 -1.62 -15.58 13.88
C VAL A 196 -0.21 -16.07 14.14
N ALA A 197 0.65 -16.01 13.13
CA ALA A 197 2.06 -16.26 13.30
C ALA A 197 2.73 -15.02 13.90
N ASN A 198 3.42 -15.17 15.02
CA ASN A 198 4.18 -14.10 15.65
C ASN A 198 5.66 -14.41 15.55
N SER A 199 6.50 -13.40 15.28
CA SER A 199 7.94 -13.57 15.37
C SER A 199 8.36 -13.80 16.83
N CYS A 200 9.27 -14.72 17.04
CA CYS A 200 9.91 -14.88 18.35
C CYS A 200 11.13 -13.97 18.45
N LEU A 201 11.30 -13.33 19.61
CA LEU A 201 12.54 -12.65 19.99
C LEU A 201 13.54 -13.65 20.56
#